data_56da3c3a88621535b5ba5dddcfb523a1
#
_entry.id   56da3c3a88621535b5ba5dddcfb523a1
#
_cell.length_a   1.000
_cell.length_b   1.000
_cell.length_c   1.000
_cell.angle_alpha   90.00
_cell.angle_beta   90.00
_cell.angle_gamma   90.00
#
_symmetry.space_group_name_H-M   'P 1'
#
loop_
_entity.id
_entity.type
_entity.pdbx_description
1 polymer ?
#
loop_
_entity_poly.entity_id
_entity_poly.type
_entity_poly.pdbx_seq_one_letter_code
_entity_poly.pdbx_strand_id
1 'polypeptide(L)'
;MIHVPDVAATVAWYRDIGFTVVETHGHEGEGLSFAIVAYGDSQVMFSEGGSTSAQFRREVDLYVYTEDVNEIYENLKGRVDVVEGVHDTFYGMRELIIRDLNRFWITFGQPSAYGVLMDAVRSQKPEAVRAALKHARVEPKGLTNALVNATEDSEANEEIVALLKEAGAMPPPELDPALLRSHSGSYRGDKGMEAKISLNDGRLYAEPGGEGRLRLIAIDQNTFRPLTFDRVTVTFRVEKGKTAGFTLQDGNARTEFQRVAETP
;
A
#
# COMPACT_ATOMS: atom_id res chain seq x y z
N MET A 1 3.13 14.54 -21.38
CA MET A 1 4.08 14.22 -22.48
C MET A 1 5.41 13.86 -21.86
N ILE A 2 6.03 12.79 -22.32
CA ILE A 2 7.28 12.24 -21.81
C ILE A 2 8.32 12.32 -22.92
N HIS A 3 9.50 12.89 -22.64
CA HIS A 3 10.59 12.94 -23.60
C HIS A 3 11.43 11.66 -23.50
N VAL A 4 11.66 11.01 -24.65
CA VAL A 4 12.41 9.75 -24.76
C VAL A 4 13.53 9.88 -25.81
N PRO A 5 14.60 9.09 -25.68
CA PRO A 5 15.71 9.17 -26.64
C PRO A 5 15.35 8.62 -28.01
N ASP A 6 14.45 7.63 -28.09
CA ASP A 6 14.00 6.99 -29.32
C ASP A 6 12.50 6.70 -29.24
N VAL A 7 11.71 7.50 -29.97
CA VAL A 7 10.24 7.38 -29.99
C VAL A 7 9.82 6.08 -30.69
N ALA A 8 10.49 5.66 -31.78
CA ALA A 8 10.12 4.47 -32.51
C ALA A 8 10.34 3.20 -31.69
N ALA A 9 11.49 3.08 -31.03
CA ALA A 9 11.77 1.97 -30.13
C ALA A 9 10.81 1.96 -28.93
N THR A 10 10.48 3.12 -28.37
CA THR A 10 9.52 3.27 -27.25
C THR A 10 8.15 2.79 -27.67
N VAL A 11 7.63 3.24 -28.81
CA VAL A 11 6.32 2.82 -29.35
C VAL A 11 6.28 1.31 -29.61
N ALA A 12 7.33 0.76 -30.20
CA ALA A 12 7.41 -0.69 -30.46
C ALA A 12 7.33 -1.48 -29.15
N TRP A 13 8.06 -1.06 -28.12
CA TRP A 13 8.08 -1.73 -26.82
C TRP A 13 6.72 -1.62 -26.11
N TYR A 14 6.09 -0.43 -26.08
CA TYR A 14 4.75 -0.24 -25.47
C TYR A 14 3.68 -1.08 -26.17
N ARG A 15 3.72 -1.16 -27.50
CA ARG A 15 2.84 -2.04 -28.27
C ARG A 15 3.02 -3.51 -27.89
N ASP A 16 4.26 -3.95 -27.69
CA ASP A 16 4.56 -5.34 -27.32
C ASP A 16 4.07 -5.73 -25.93
N ILE A 17 3.88 -4.75 -25.03
CA ILE A 17 3.26 -4.97 -23.71
C ILE A 17 1.75 -4.70 -23.65
N GLY A 18 1.10 -4.47 -24.80
CA GLY A 18 -0.36 -4.40 -24.91
C GLY A 18 -0.96 -3.01 -25.11
N PHE A 19 -0.12 -1.96 -25.25
CA PHE A 19 -0.64 -0.65 -25.65
C PHE A 19 -0.98 -0.60 -27.13
N THR A 20 -1.99 0.18 -27.49
CA THR A 20 -2.36 0.48 -28.88
C THR A 20 -1.71 1.78 -29.32
N VAL A 21 -1.24 1.84 -30.56
CA VAL A 21 -0.74 3.07 -31.15
C VAL A 21 -1.91 3.87 -31.70
N VAL A 22 -2.09 5.09 -31.17
CA VAL A 22 -3.17 6.01 -31.55
C VAL A 22 -2.74 6.93 -32.68
N GLU A 23 -1.55 7.51 -32.54
CA GLU A 23 -1.04 8.51 -33.48
C GLU A 23 0.49 8.51 -33.48
N THR A 24 1.09 8.79 -34.63
CA THR A 24 2.54 8.98 -34.77
C THR A 24 2.86 10.10 -35.73
N HIS A 25 3.89 10.88 -35.42
CA HIS A 25 4.46 11.89 -36.30
C HIS A 25 5.97 11.67 -36.44
N GLY A 26 6.49 12.00 -37.61
CA GLY A 26 7.93 11.95 -37.92
C GLY A 26 8.19 12.56 -39.28
N HIS A 27 9.46 12.70 -39.62
CA HIS A 27 9.87 13.18 -40.92
C HIS A 27 10.41 12.02 -41.77
N GLU A 28 10.15 12.11 -43.05
CA GLU A 28 10.58 11.08 -44.00
C GLU A 28 12.12 10.91 -43.94
N GLY A 29 12.59 9.72 -43.55
CA GLY A 29 14.04 9.43 -43.38
C GLY A 29 14.64 9.75 -42.02
N GLU A 30 13.93 10.42 -41.08
CA GLU A 30 14.44 10.82 -39.77
C GLU A 30 13.87 10.04 -38.60
N GLY A 31 12.83 9.18 -38.84
CA GLY A 31 12.18 8.39 -37.80
C GLY A 31 10.98 9.11 -37.15
N LEU A 32 10.48 8.57 -36.03
CA LEU A 32 9.36 9.14 -35.29
C LEU A 32 9.86 10.19 -34.30
N SER A 33 9.29 11.40 -34.36
CA SER A 33 9.54 12.51 -33.42
C SER A 33 8.50 12.61 -32.31
N PHE A 34 7.30 12.02 -32.53
CA PHE A 34 6.18 12.04 -31.59
C PHE A 34 5.28 10.83 -31.77
N ALA A 35 4.67 10.37 -30.66
CA ALA A 35 3.66 9.32 -30.69
C ALA A 35 2.66 9.44 -29.53
N ILE A 36 1.45 8.93 -29.75
CA ILE A 36 0.45 8.69 -28.73
C ILE A 36 0.19 7.19 -28.68
N VAL A 37 0.29 6.61 -27.50
CA VAL A 37 -0.11 5.23 -27.22
C VAL A 37 -1.22 5.21 -26.18
N ALA A 38 -2.11 4.22 -26.22
CA ALA A 38 -3.24 4.09 -25.32
C ALA A 38 -3.26 2.71 -24.64
N TYR A 39 -3.72 2.69 -23.39
CA TYR A 39 -4.13 1.47 -22.68
C TYR A 39 -5.54 1.70 -22.13
N GLY A 40 -6.52 0.94 -22.63
CA GLY A 40 -7.93 1.27 -22.42
C GLY A 40 -8.25 2.70 -22.90
N ASP A 41 -8.89 3.47 -22.04
CA ASP A 41 -9.27 4.86 -22.34
C ASP A 41 -8.15 5.89 -22.01
N SER A 42 -7.03 5.44 -21.47
CA SER A 42 -5.92 6.31 -21.06
C SER A 42 -4.86 6.41 -22.14
N GLN A 43 -4.25 7.59 -22.26
CA GLN A 43 -3.24 7.86 -23.29
C GLN A 43 -1.93 8.39 -22.67
N VAL A 44 -0.81 8.00 -23.28
CA VAL A 44 0.52 8.51 -22.99
C VAL A 44 1.12 9.09 -24.26
N MET A 45 1.72 10.27 -24.16
CA MET A 45 2.38 10.95 -25.27
C MET A 45 3.88 10.87 -25.09
N PHE A 46 4.58 10.44 -26.13
CA PHE A 46 6.03 10.43 -26.23
C PHE A 46 6.52 11.43 -27.26
N SER A 47 7.61 12.11 -26.97
CA SER A 47 8.29 13.01 -27.88
C SER A 47 9.81 12.79 -27.81
N GLU A 48 10.50 13.07 -28.88
CA GLU A 48 11.97 13.07 -28.90
C GLU A 48 12.59 14.12 -27.95
N GLY A 49 13.90 14.01 -27.70
CA GLY A 49 14.68 14.95 -26.89
C GLY A 49 14.95 14.48 -25.46
N GLY A 50 14.55 13.25 -25.10
CA GLY A 50 14.94 12.63 -23.83
C GLY A 50 16.35 12.08 -23.85
N SER A 51 16.96 11.94 -22.69
CA SER A 51 18.20 11.19 -22.50
C SER A 51 17.90 9.84 -21.88
N THR A 52 18.70 8.81 -22.21
CA THR A 52 18.68 7.56 -21.42
C THR A 52 19.02 7.90 -19.99
N SER A 53 18.09 7.70 -19.10
CA SER A 53 18.32 7.93 -17.67
C SER A 53 19.53 7.12 -17.22
N ALA A 54 20.58 7.83 -16.81
CA ALA A 54 21.76 7.21 -16.31
C ALA A 54 21.48 6.59 -14.94
N GLN A 55 21.41 5.31 -14.90
CA GLN A 55 21.78 4.43 -13.81
C GLN A 55 20.81 4.15 -12.67
N PHE A 56 20.04 5.07 -12.06
CA PHE A 56 19.35 4.71 -10.81
C PHE A 56 18.12 5.55 -10.45
N ARG A 57 17.64 6.44 -11.30
CA ARG A 57 16.50 7.28 -11.00
C ARG A 57 15.29 6.89 -11.82
N ARG A 58 14.24 6.60 -11.11
CA ARG A 58 12.87 6.58 -11.56
C ARG A 58 12.46 8.04 -11.80
N GLU A 59 12.35 8.45 -13.07
CA GLU A 59 11.94 9.83 -13.43
C GLU A 59 10.45 9.93 -13.68
N VAL A 60 9.84 8.82 -14.12
CA VAL A 60 8.41 8.72 -14.42
C VAL A 60 7.86 7.43 -13.84
N ASP A 61 6.70 7.53 -13.21
CA ASP A 61 5.86 6.42 -12.81
C ASP A 61 4.54 6.52 -13.55
N LEU A 62 4.23 5.50 -14.31
CA LEU A 62 2.92 5.34 -14.93
C LEU A 62 2.12 4.35 -14.11
N TYR A 63 0.91 4.74 -13.69
CA TYR A 63 -0.03 3.84 -13.04
C TYR A 63 -1.16 3.51 -14.03
N VAL A 64 -1.29 2.22 -14.34
CA VAL A 64 -2.25 1.70 -15.33
C VAL A 64 -3.27 0.83 -14.60
N TYR A 65 -4.51 1.26 -14.58
CA TYR A 65 -5.61 0.44 -14.06
C TYR A 65 -5.94 -0.67 -15.04
N THR A 66 -6.16 -1.87 -14.52
CA THR A 66 -6.48 -3.07 -15.29
C THR A 66 -7.49 -3.93 -14.54
N GLU A 67 -8.11 -4.86 -15.23
CA GLU A 67 -9.07 -5.81 -14.65
C GLU A 67 -8.38 -7.09 -14.14
N ASP A 68 -7.24 -7.48 -14.73
CA ASP A 68 -6.51 -8.69 -14.32
C ASP A 68 -4.97 -8.50 -14.38
N VAL A 69 -4.41 -8.14 -13.23
CA VAL A 69 -2.96 -8.01 -13.05
C VAL A 69 -2.24 -9.36 -13.20
N ASN A 70 -2.89 -10.48 -12.83
CA ASN A 70 -2.26 -11.80 -12.94
C ASN A 70 -2.11 -12.21 -14.41
N GLU A 71 -3.12 -11.96 -15.23
CA GLU A 71 -3.08 -12.21 -16.67
C GLU A 71 -1.95 -11.39 -17.31
N ILE A 72 -1.84 -10.10 -16.96
CA ILE A 72 -0.76 -9.24 -17.45
C ILE A 72 0.61 -9.82 -17.06
N TYR A 73 0.77 -10.23 -15.79
CA TYR A 73 2.03 -10.84 -15.34
C TYR A 73 2.38 -12.10 -16.14
N GLU A 74 1.42 -13.02 -16.33
CA GLU A 74 1.64 -14.24 -17.09
C GLU A 74 2.05 -13.94 -18.54
N ASN A 75 1.47 -12.93 -19.15
CA ASN A 75 1.78 -12.51 -20.51
C ASN A 75 3.14 -11.80 -20.64
N LEU A 76 3.61 -11.13 -19.58
CA LEU A 76 4.82 -10.31 -19.61
C LEU A 76 6.04 -10.97 -18.97
N LYS A 77 5.87 -11.96 -18.08
CA LYS A 77 6.98 -12.61 -17.38
C LYS A 77 8.02 -13.18 -18.37
N GLY A 78 9.30 -12.92 -18.09
CA GLY A 78 10.41 -13.33 -18.96
C GLY A 78 10.59 -12.47 -20.21
N ARG A 79 9.74 -11.47 -20.46
CA ARG A 79 9.81 -10.55 -21.60
C ARG A 79 10.17 -9.12 -21.19
N VAL A 80 9.94 -8.77 -19.95
CA VAL A 80 10.16 -7.41 -19.39
C VAL A 80 10.97 -7.48 -18.10
N ASP A 81 11.53 -6.36 -17.69
CA ASP A 81 12.20 -6.19 -16.39
C ASP A 81 11.14 -6.02 -15.31
N VAL A 82 10.86 -7.09 -14.55
CA VAL A 82 9.93 -7.07 -13.42
C VAL A 82 10.63 -6.52 -12.20
N VAL A 83 10.20 -5.36 -11.71
CA VAL A 83 10.73 -4.69 -10.51
C VAL A 83 10.14 -5.32 -9.26
N GLU A 84 8.80 -5.45 -9.23
CA GLU A 84 8.06 -6.15 -8.17
C GLU A 84 7.02 -7.05 -8.82
N GLY A 85 7.03 -8.32 -8.45
CA GLY A 85 6.03 -9.28 -8.90
C GLY A 85 4.65 -8.97 -8.34
N VAL A 86 3.64 -9.73 -8.78
CA VAL A 86 2.25 -9.52 -8.33
C VAL A 86 2.16 -9.61 -6.81
N HIS A 87 1.63 -8.57 -6.18
CA HIS A 87 1.44 -8.48 -4.74
C HIS A 87 0.21 -7.63 -4.39
N ASP A 88 -0.32 -7.84 -3.18
CA ASP A 88 -1.38 -7.00 -2.64
C ASP A 88 -0.77 -5.90 -1.77
N THR A 89 -1.23 -4.67 -1.96
CA THR A 89 -0.78 -3.50 -1.21
C THR A 89 -1.64 -3.28 0.04
N PHE A 90 -1.09 -2.57 1.01
CA PHE A 90 -1.82 -2.21 2.22
C PHE A 90 -2.99 -1.25 1.97
N TYR A 91 -2.95 -0.50 0.87
CA TYR A 91 -4.01 0.45 0.47
C TYR A 91 -5.09 -0.19 -0.42
N GLY A 92 -5.08 -1.52 -0.55
CA GLY A 92 -6.17 -2.27 -1.16
C GLY A 92 -6.07 -2.46 -2.66
N MET A 93 -4.88 -2.34 -3.22
CA MET A 93 -4.61 -2.64 -4.63
C MET A 93 -3.82 -3.94 -4.76
N ARG A 94 -4.00 -4.63 -5.88
CA ARG A 94 -3.15 -5.72 -6.35
C ARG A 94 -2.33 -5.19 -7.50
N GLU A 95 -1.00 -5.27 -7.38
CA GLU A 95 -0.08 -4.57 -8.29
C GLU A 95 1.00 -5.47 -8.87
N LEU A 96 1.44 -5.09 -10.07
CA LEU A 96 2.64 -5.57 -10.74
C LEU A 96 3.45 -4.35 -11.17
N ILE A 97 4.73 -4.29 -10.82
CA ILE A 97 5.61 -3.20 -11.22
C ILE A 97 6.66 -3.71 -12.20
N ILE A 98 6.70 -3.12 -13.37
CA ILE A 98 7.71 -3.40 -14.40
C ILE A 98 8.51 -2.14 -14.73
N ARG A 99 9.63 -2.33 -15.43
CA ARG A 99 10.42 -1.22 -15.95
C ARG A 99 10.42 -1.26 -17.46
N ASP A 100 10.17 -0.10 -18.09
CA ASP A 100 10.23 0.04 -19.53
C ASP A 100 11.69 0.15 -20.04
N LEU A 101 11.87 0.22 -21.37
CA LEU A 101 13.19 0.36 -21.98
C LEU A 101 13.88 1.70 -21.66
N ASN A 102 13.11 2.73 -21.29
CA ASN A 102 13.61 4.04 -20.84
C ASN A 102 13.85 4.11 -19.35
N ARG A 103 13.66 2.97 -18.63
CA ARG A 103 13.78 2.79 -17.18
C ARG A 103 12.68 3.47 -16.36
N PHE A 104 11.58 3.87 -16.97
CA PHE A 104 10.40 4.32 -16.26
C PHE A 104 9.68 3.15 -15.58
N TRP A 105 9.06 3.40 -14.46
CA TRP A 105 8.25 2.40 -13.82
C TRP A 105 6.83 2.43 -14.34
N ILE A 106 6.29 1.26 -14.60
CA ILE A 106 4.88 1.06 -14.96
C ILE A 106 4.28 0.13 -13.92
N THR A 107 3.31 0.62 -13.19
CA THR A 107 2.53 -0.15 -12.24
C THR A 107 1.19 -0.49 -12.89
N PHE A 108 0.92 -1.78 -13.06
CA PHE A 108 -0.42 -2.27 -13.39
C PHE A 108 -1.13 -2.58 -12.09
N GLY A 109 -2.33 -2.01 -11.90
CA GLY A 109 -3.08 -2.13 -10.66
C GLY A 109 -4.56 -2.41 -10.85
N GLN A 110 -5.10 -3.23 -9.95
CA GLN A 110 -6.54 -3.48 -9.79
C GLN A 110 -6.90 -3.47 -8.31
N PRO A 111 -8.17 -3.22 -7.93
CA PRO A 111 -8.59 -3.40 -6.55
C PRO A 111 -8.33 -4.84 -6.09
N SER A 112 -7.67 -5.01 -4.95
CA SER A 112 -7.52 -6.33 -4.32
C SER A 112 -8.81 -6.78 -3.66
N ALA A 113 -8.94 -8.07 -3.32
CA ALA A 113 -10.08 -8.57 -2.55
C ALA A 113 -10.30 -7.77 -1.24
N TYR A 114 -9.20 -7.41 -0.58
CA TYR A 114 -9.23 -6.56 0.62
C TYR A 114 -9.73 -5.15 0.29
N GLY A 115 -9.25 -4.52 -0.78
CA GLY A 115 -9.69 -3.20 -1.21
C GLY A 115 -11.19 -3.15 -1.51
N VAL A 116 -11.69 -4.12 -2.28
CA VAL A 116 -13.13 -4.25 -2.58
C VAL A 116 -13.96 -4.40 -1.28
N LEU A 117 -13.49 -5.23 -0.33
CA LEU A 117 -14.17 -5.38 0.96
C LEU A 117 -14.15 -4.08 1.75
N MET A 118 -13.03 -3.36 1.81
CA MET A 118 -12.93 -2.10 2.55
C MET A 118 -13.82 -1.01 1.97
N ASP A 119 -13.95 -0.93 0.64
CA ASP A 119 -14.87 0.02 0.00
C ASP A 119 -16.33 -0.34 0.27
N ALA A 120 -16.65 -1.64 0.28
CA ALA A 120 -17.98 -2.12 0.66
C ALA A 120 -18.32 -1.76 2.12
N VAL A 121 -17.38 -1.94 3.07
CA VAL A 121 -17.54 -1.55 4.47
C VAL A 121 -17.75 -0.04 4.60
N ARG A 122 -16.93 0.78 3.93
CA ARG A 122 -17.08 2.25 3.95
C ARG A 122 -18.40 2.73 3.35
N SER A 123 -18.95 1.99 2.41
CA SER A 123 -20.25 2.32 1.81
C SER A 123 -21.42 2.14 2.77
N GLN A 124 -21.22 1.48 3.93
CA GLN A 124 -22.22 1.13 4.93
C GLN A 124 -23.40 0.29 4.37
N LYS A 125 -23.17 -0.45 3.27
CA LYS A 125 -24.18 -1.28 2.60
C LYS A 125 -23.94 -2.76 2.85
N PRO A 126 -24.76 -3.46 3.65
CA PRO A 126 -24.59 -4.89 3.94
C PRO A 126 -24.56 -5.76 2.68
N GLU A 127 -25.37 -5.43 1.66
CA GLU A 127 -25.40 -6.15 0.40
C GLU A 127 -24.08 -6.05 -0.37
N ALA A 128 -23.38 -4.90 -0.32
CA ALA A 128 -22.06 -4.74 -0.94
C ALA A 128 -21.01 -5.56 -0.19
N VAL A 129 -21.04 -5.59 1.15
CA VAL A 129 -20.14 -6.41 1.96
C VAL A 129 -20.37 -7.90 1.68
N ARG A 130 -21.62 -8.35 1.59
CA ARG A 130 -21.97 -9.75 1.26
C ARG A 130 -21.45 -10.12 -0.14
N ALA A 131 -21.58 -9.22 -1.10
CA ALA A 131 -21.07 -9.43 -2.45
C ALA A 131 -19.54 -9.53 -2.47
N ALA A 132 -18.82 -8.63 -1.79
CA ALA A 132 -17.37 -8.63 -1.70
C ALA A 132 -16.83 -9.93 -1.05
N LEU A 133 -17.41 -10.34 0.07
CA LEU A 133 -17.02 -11.58 0.78
C LEU A 133 -17.31 -12.87 -0.04
N LYS A 134 -18.30 -12.84 -0.91
CA LYS A 134 -18.63 -13.96 -1.81
C LYS A 134 -17.72 -14.02 -3.03
N HIS A 135 -17.27 -12.86 -3.52
CA HIS A 135 -16.54 -12.76 -4.79
C HIS A 135 -15.09 -13.20 -4.67
N ALA A 136 -14.42 -12.89 -3.57
CA ALA A 136 -13.02 -13.25 -3.37
C ALA A 136 -12.68 -13.50 -1.90
N ARG A 137 -11.70 -14.40 -1.69
CA ARG A 137 -11.20 -14.69 -0.35
C ARG A 137 -10.32 -13.56 0.15
N VAL A 138 -10.68 -12.98 1.28
CA VAL A 138 -9.87 -12.01 2.01
C VAL A 138 -9.10 -12.73 3.12
N GLU A 139 -7.82 -12.42 3.27
CA GLU A 139 -6.99 -12.97 4.32
C GLU A 139 -7.49 -12.59 5.72
N PRO A 140 -7.28 -13.45 6.75
CA PRO A 140 -7.80 -13.21 8.12
C PRO A 140 -7.46 -11.83 8.69
N LYS A 141 -6.27 -11.32 8.38
CA LYS A 141 -5.81 -9.99 8.78
C LYS A 141 -6.63 -8.87 8.15
N GLY A 142 -6.94 -9.01 6.86
CA GLY A 142 -7.83 -8.08 6.14
C GLY A 142 -9.25 -8.10 6.69
N LEU A 143 -9.78 -9.28 7.05
CA LEU A 143 -11.07 -9.40 7.71
C LEU A 143 -11.08 -8.71 9.08
N THR A 144 -10.02 -8.88 9.88
CA THR A 144 -9.86 -8.17 11.16
C THR A 144 -9.81 -6.66 10.95
N ASN A 145 -9.09 -6.15 9.95
CA ASN A 145 -9.05 -4.73 9.62
C ASN A 145 -10.43 -4.19 9.23
N ALA A 146 -11.15 -4.94 8.41
CA ALA A 146 -12.52 -4.60 8.02
C ALA A 146 -13.46 -4.55 9.23
N LEU A 147 -13.35 -5.52 10.15
CA LEU A 147 -14.12 -5.55 11.39
C LEU A 147 -13.80 -4.36 12.29
N VAL A 148 -12.52 -4.03 12.47
CA VAL A 148 -12.09 -2.86 13.26
C VAL A 148 -12.68 -1.57 12.67
N ASN A 149 -12.58 -1.38 11.34
CA ASN A 149 -13.18 -0.22 10.69
C ASN A 149 -14.70 -0.16 10.87
N ALA A 150 -15.38 -1.30 10.71
CA ALA A 150 -16.85 -1.37 10.88
C ALA A 150 -17.32 -1.11 12.32
N THR A 151 -16.48 -1.38 13.34
CA THR A 151 -16.84 -1.21 14.76
C THR A 151 -16.35 0.10 15.37
N GLU A 152 -15.35 0.75 14.74
CA GLU A 152 -14.79 2.02 15.24
C GLU A 152 -15.51 3.26 14.69
N ASP A 153 -16.39 3.09 13.71
CA ASP A 153 -17.26 4.15 13.23
C ASP A 153 -18.37 4.45 14.27
N SER A 154 -18.74 5.71 14.41
CA SER A 154 -19.79 6.16 15.34
C SER A 154 -21.18 5.60 15.01
N GLU A 155 -21.36 5.14 13.78
CA GLU A 155 -22.62 4.56 13.27
C GLU A 155 -22.40 3.10 12.83
N ALA A 156 -21.82 2.28 13.73
CA ALA A 156 -21.54 0.88 13.42
C ALA A 156 -22.80 0.14 12.94
N ASN A 157 -22.73 -0.42 11.72
CA ASN A 157 -23.81 -1.23 11.18
C ASN A 157 -23.69 -2.68 11.70
N GLU A 158 -24.61 -3.08 12.58
CA GLU A 158 -24.58 -4.40 13.22
C GLU A 158 -24.62 -5.56 12.21
N GLU A 159 -25.34 -5.39 11.08
CA GLU A 159 -25.39 -6.42 10.03
C GLU A 159 -24.04 -6.60 9.35
N ILE A 160 -23.32 -5.50 9.08
CA ILE A 160 -21.95 -5.56 8.52
C ILE A 160 -21.00 -6.26 9.50
N VAL A 161 -21.07 -5.91 10.79
CA VAL A 161 -20.26 -6.56 11.83
C VAL A 161 -20.55 -8.07 11.90
N ALA A 162 -21.83 -8.47 11.82
CA ALA A 162 -22.22 -9.88 11.80
C ALA A 162 -21.67 -10.62 10.58
N LEU A 163 -21.80 -10.04 9.37
CA LEU A 163 -21.26 -10.61 8.13
C LEU A 163 -19.75 -10.82 8.18
N LEU A 164 -19.01 -9.85 8.70
CA LEU A 164 -17.56 -9.96 8.83
C LEU A 164 -17.15 -11.05 9.82
N LYS A 165 -17.84 -11.17 10.98
CA LYS A 165 -17.61 -12.25 11.96
C LYS A 165 -17.94 -13.62 11.38
N GLU A 166 -19.04 -13.75 10.64
CA GLU A 166 -19.41 -14.99 9.96
C GLU A 166 -18.36 -15.40 8.92
N ALA A 167 -17.75 -14.42 8.24
CA ALA A 167 -16.63 -14.65 7.32
C ALA A 167 -15.29 -15.02 8.00
N GLY A 168 -15.25 -15.01 9.34
CA GLY A 168 -14.07 -15.37 10.12
C GLY A 168 -13.24 -14.19 10.62
N ALA A 169 -13.77 -12.96 10.58
CA ALA A 169 -13.09 -11.82 11.18
C ALA A 169 -12.99 -11.99 12.71
N MET A 170 -11.80 -11.83 13.24
CA MET A 170 -11.53 -11.89 14.68
C MET A 170 -11.29 -10.48 15.22
N PRO A 171 -11.95 -10.07 16.32
CA PRO A 171 -11.61 -8.80 16.95
C PRO A 171 -10.19 -8.86 17.52
N PRO A 172 -9.46 -7.73 17.56
CA PRO A 172 -8.21 -7.65 18.29
C PRO A 172 -8.41 -8.05 19.77
N PRO A 173 -7.37 -8.59 20.44
CA PRO A 173 -7.44 -8.88 21.87
C PRO A 173 -7.74 -7.62 22.67
N GLU A 174 -8.66 -7.75 23.63
CA GLU A 174 -8.92 -6.71 24.62
C GLU A 174 -7.77 -6.69 25.63
N LEU A 175 -7.21 -5.52 25.86
CA LEU A 175 -6.09 -5.32 26.76
C LEU A 175 -6.49 -4.41 27.94
N ASP A 176 -5.82 -4.64 29.08
CA ASP A 176 -5.99 -3.79 30.26
C ASP A 176 -5.69 -2.32 29.90
N PRO A 177 -6.62 -1.38 30.18
CA PRO A 177 -6.37 0.05 29.98
C PRO A 177 -5.12 0.59 30.69
N ALA A 178 -4.72 0.01 31.83
CA ALA A 178 -3.50 0.39 32.53
C ALA A 178 -2.27 -0.02 31.74
N LEU A 179 -2.28 -1.19 31.11
CA LEU A 179 -1.21 -1.65 30.21
C LEU A 179 -1.09 -0.71 29.00
N LEU A 180 -2.21 -0.42 28.33
CA LEU A 180 -2.21 0.50 27.17
C LEU A 180 -1.66 1.88 27.56
N ARG A 181 -2.06 2.39 28.74
CA ARG A 181 -1.55 3.66 29.28
C ARG A 181 -0.06 3.61 29.54
N SER A 182 0.49 2.46 29.98
CA SER A 182 1.92 2.30 30.21
C SER A 182 2.76 2.42 28.94
N HIS A 183 2.18 2.11 27.78
CA HIS A 183 2.84 2.23 26.48
C HIS A 183 2.83 3.66 25.91
N SER A 184 1.96 4.54 26.42
CA SER A 184 1.91 5.94 25.97
C SER A 184 3.15 6.71 26.41
N GLY A 185 3.65 7.61 25.55
CA GLY A 185 4.82 8.44 25.81
C GLY A 185 5.55 8.87 24.56
N SER A 186 6.64 9.60 24.73
CA SER A 186 7.56 10.00 23.67
C SER A 186 8.73 9.03 23.59
N TYR A 187 9.15 8.73 22.39
CA TYR A 187 10.22 7.77 22.10
C TYR A 187 11.20 8.34 21.09
N ARG A 188 12.46 7.97 21.23
CA ARG A 188 13.53 8.37 20.31
C ARG A 188 14.23 7.13 19.80
N GLY A 189 14.27 7.02 18.48
CA GLY A 189 14.96 5.97 17.75
C GLY A 189 16.37 6.39 17.31
N ASP A 190 17.03 5.47 16.63
CA ASP A 190 18.32 5.71 16.02
C ASP A 190 18.24 6.88 15.01
N LYS A 191 19.36 7.59 14.85
CA LYS A 191 19.47 8.73 13.93
C LYS A 191 18.52 9.91 14.22
N GLY A 192 18.03 10.01 15.45
CA GLY A 192 17.19 11.12 15.86
C GLY A 192 15.73 11.02 15.44
N MET A 193 15.28 9.86 14.98
CA MET A 193 13.85 9.63 14.72
C MET A 193 13.05 9.79 16.00
N GLU A 194 11.94 10.48 15.93
CA GLU A 194 11.03 10.65 17.07
C GLU A 194 9.68 9.97 16.76
N ALA A 195 9.09 9.39 17.78
CA ALA A 195 7.76 8.83 17.70
C ALA A 195 7.01 9.13 19.01
N LYS A 196 5.73 9.44 18.91
CA LYS A 196 4.84 9.60 20.05
C LYS A 196 3.80 8.49 20.01
N ILE A 197 3.62 7.81 21.12
CA ILE A 197 2.53 6.86 21.33
C ILE A 197 1.50 7.52 22.24
N SER A 198 0.28 7.63 21.76
CA SER A 198 -0.82 8.25 22.50
C SER A 198 -1.97 7.26 22.73
N LEU A 199 -2.65 7.37 23.87
CA LEU A 199 -3.86 6.63 24.21
C LEU A 199 -5.06 7.58 24.08
N ASN A 200 -6.04 7.23 23.23
CA ASN A 200 -7.28 7.97 23.08
C ASN A 200 -8.44 6.99 23.01
N ASP A 201 -9.46 7.19 23.83
CA ASP A 201 -10.66 6.34 23.90
C ASP A 201 -10.36 4.83 23.99
N GLY A 202 -9.33 4.48 24.82
CA GLY A 202 -8.90 3.09 24.99
C GLY A 202 -8.09 2.52 23.84
N ARG A 203 -7.68 3.33 22.89
CA ARG A 203 -6.99 2.93 21.66
C ARG A 203 -5.61 3.57 21.55
N LEU A 204 -4.59 2.78 21.19
CA LEU A 204 -3.25 3.30 20.96
C LEU A 204 -3.09 3.84 19.55
N TYR A 205 -2.35 4.92 19.46
CA TYR A 205 -1.95 5.55 18.20
C TYR A 205 -0.45 5.83 18.21
N ALA A 206 0.20 5.65 17.06
CA ALA A 206 1.57 6.08 16.83
C ALA A 206 1.58 7.32 15.93
N GLU A 207 2.45 8.28 16.26
CA GLU A 207 2.70 9.51 15.50
C GLU A 207 4.20 9.57 15.18
N PRO A 208 4.65 8.93 14.08
CA PRO A 208 6.07 8.94 13.70
C PRO A 208 6.44 10.32 13.15
N GLY A 209 7.51 10.92 13.67
CA GLY A 209 8.04 12.20 13.17
C GLY A 209 7.07 13.38 13.13
N GLY A 210 5.90 13.26 13.76
CA GLY A 210 4.82 14.26 13.67
C GLY A 210 3.96 14.12 12.40
N GLU A 211 4.18 13.10 11.60
CA GLU A 211 3.43 12.79 10.39
C GLU A 211 2.21 11.91 10.70
N GLY A 212 1.04 12.54 10.87
CA GLY A 212 -0.23 11.82 11.00
C GLY A 212 -0.34 10.88 12.21
N ARG A 213 -1.54 10.36 12.44
CA ARG A 213 -1.82 9.38 13.49
C ARG A 213 -2.13 8.02 12.88
N LEU A 214 -1.40 7.00 13.30
CA LEU A 214 -1.61 5.63 12.89
C LEU A 214 -2.27 4.85 14.03
N ARG A 215 -3.45 4.30 13.79
CA ARG A 215 -4.13 3.42 14.74
C ARG A 215 -3.31 2.14 14.94
N LEU A 216 -2.97 1.80 16.18
CA LEU A 216 -2.30 0.55 16.54
C LEU A 216 -3.33 -0.50 16.98
N ILE A 217 -3.27 -1.67 16.38
CA ILE A 217 -4.10 -2.83 16.69
C ILE A 217 -3.27 -3.84 17.44
N ALA A 218 -3.76 -4.31 18.58
CA ALA A 218 -3.08 -5.33 19.37
C ALA A 218 -3.02 -6.67 18.63
N ILE A 219 -1.84 -7.29 18.64
CA ILE A 219 -1.62 -8.68 18.30
C ILE A 219 -1.56 -9.51 19.59
N ASP A 220 -0.85 -8.99 20.58
CA ASP A 220 -0.76 -9.50 21.95
C ASP A 220 -0.57 -8.34 22.96
N GLN A 221 -0.21 -8.64 24.19
CA GLN A 221 -0.06 -7.64 25.26
C GLN A 221 0.99 -6.56 24.97
N ASN A 222 2.04 -6.90 24.23
CA ASN A 222 3.16 -5.98 23.97
C ASN A 222 3.39 -5.73 22.48
N THR A 223 2.77 -6.50 21.61
CA THR A 223 2.97 -6.41 20.16
C THR A 223 1.73 -5.85 19.49
N PHE A 224 1.95 -4.83 18.69
CA PHE A 224 0.92 -4.11 17.95
C PHE A 224 1.33 -4.00 16.48
N ARG A 225 0.36 -3.73 15.63
CA ARG A 225 0.58 -3.35 14.25
C ARG A 225 -0.25 -2.11 13.89
N PRO A 226 0.20 -1.26 12.98
CA PRO A 226 -0.66 -0.24 12.42
C PRO A 226 -1.83 -0.88 11.66
N LEU A 227 -3.01 -0.25 11.72
CA LEU A 227 -4.19 -0.71 10.97
C LEU A 227 -3.95 -0.70 9.45
N THR A 228 -3.16 0.26 8.98
CA THR A 228 -2.94 0.54 7.55
C THR A 228 -1.67 -0.09 6.97
N PHE A 229 -0.72 -0.57 7.79
CA PHE A 229 0.55 -1.10 7.32
C PHE A 229 0.73 -2.57 7.71
N ASP A 230 0.66 -3.44 6.72
CA ASP A 230 0.64 -4.88 6.94
C ASP A 230 1.97 -5.51 7.36
N ARG A 231 3.09 -4.90 6.98
CA ARG A 231 4.43 -5.43 7.24
C ARG A 231 5.08 -4.86 8.50
N VAL A 232 4.43 -3.87 9.11
CA VAL A 232 4.97 -3.15 10.27
C VAL A 232 4.44 -3.74 11.57
N THR A 233 5.34 -4.01 12.51
CA THR A 233 4.99 -4.33 13.89
C THR A 233 5.72 -3.42 14.86
N VAL A 234 5.07 -3.14 15.99
CA VAL A 234 5.60 -2.35 17.11
C VAL A 234 5.55 -3.24 18.33
N THR A 235 6.72 -3.68 18.83
CA THR A 235 6.81 -4.54 20.01
C THR A 235 7.40 -3.75 21.17
N PHE A 236 6.58 -3.50 22.18
CA PHE A 236 7.01 -2.77 23.39
C PHE A 236 7.88 -3.64 24.28
N ARG A 237 8.96 -3.06 24.77
CA ARG A 237 9.86 -3.66 25.76
C ARG A 237 9.49 -3.15 27.14
N VAL A 238 9.07 -4.08 28.01
CA VAL A 238 8.69 -3.78 29.39
C VAL A 238 9.79 -4.24 30.33
N GLU A 239 10.31 -3.32 31.16
CA GLU A 239 11.34 -3.57 32.16
C GLU A 239 10.82 -3.12 33.54
N LYS A 240 10.86 -4.02 34.51
CA LYS A 240 10.40 -3.77 35.89
C LYS A 240 8.97 -3.17 35.93
N GLY A 241 8.08 -3.64 35.03
CA GLY A 241 6.68 -3.20 34.96
C GLY A 241 6.47 -1.84 34.28
N LYS A 242 7.51 -1.27 33.65
CA LYS A 242 7.41 -0.01 32.89
C LYS A 242 7.87 -0.21 31.46
N THR A 243 7.22 0.45 30.53
CA THR A 243 7.65 0.44 29.12
C THR A 243 8.94 1.25 28.99
N ALA A 244 10.03 0.58 28.62
CA ALA A 244 11.34 1.18 28.43
C ALA A 244 11.59 1.65 27.00
N GLY A 245 10.90 1.06 26.02
CA GLY A 245 11.06 1.36 24.60
C GLY A 245 10.20 0.44 23.75
N PHE A 246 10.41 0.49 22.45
CA PHE A 246 9.82 -0.47 21.54
C PHE A 246 10.75 -0.75 20.35
N THR A 247 10.54 -1.88 19.71
CA THR A 247 11.12 -2.25 18.43
C THR A 247 10.08 -2.03 17.35
N LEU A 248 10.42 -1.31 16.29
CA LEU A 248 9.66 -1.23 15.06
C LEU A 248 10.32 -2.19 14.07
N GLN A 249 9.52 -3.14 13.55
CA GLN A 249 9.93 -4.07 12.50
C GLN A 249 9.14 -3.75 11.25
N ASP A 250 9.83 -3.51 10.11
CA ASP A 250 9.24 -3.33 8.78
C ASP A 250 9.93 -4.28 7.80
N GLY A 251 9.28 -5.38 7.49
CA GLY A 251 9.90 -6.48 6.74
C GLY A 251 11.19 -6.95 7.42
N ASN A 252 12.34 -6.76 6.76
CA ASN A 252 13.66 -7.09 7.30
C ASN A 252 14.32 -5.93 8.07
N ALA A 253 13.78 -4.73 7.97
CA ALA A 253 14.31 -3.57 8.68
C ALA A 253 13.85 -3.56 10.14
N ARG A 254 14.78 -3.26 11.05
CA ARG A 254 14.52 -3.19 12.48
C ARG A 254 15.06 -1.88 13.04
N THR A 255 14.25 -1.16 13.78
CA THR A 255 14.62 0.09 14.45
C THR A 255 14.22 0.04 15.92
N GLU A 256 15.15 0.35 16.79
CA GLU A 256 14.92 0.40 18.24
C GLU A 256 14.60 1.84 18.67
N PHE A 257 13.56 1.96 19.49
CA PHE A 257 13.15 3.22 20.11
C PHE A 257 13.27 3.12 21.64
N GLN A 258 13.85 4.14 22.25
CA GLN A 258 13.95 4.27 23.70
C GLN A 258 12.94 5.30 24.19
N ARG A 259 12.32 5.04 25.33
CA ARG A 259 11.41 6.00 25.95
C ARG A 259 12.18 7.23 26.39
N VAL A 260 11.70 8.40 26.03
CA VAL A 260 12.24 9.67 26.50
C VAL A 260 11.65 9.95 27.89
N ALA A 261 12.51 10.30 28.86
CA ALA A 261 12.02 10.73 30.16
C ALA A 261 11.19 12.01 30.00
N GLU A 262 10.00 12.03 30.56
CA GLU A 262 9.25 13.28 30.67
C GLU A 262 10.06 14.25 31.54
N THR A 263 10.44 15.38 30.96
CA THR A 263 11.00 16.49 31.75
C THR A 263 9.87 17.03 32.63
N PRO A 264 10.06 17.14 33.95
CA PRO A 264 9.02 17.60 34.88
C PRO A 264 8.55 19.03 34.59
#